data_4e35a7dbf832caffe3c60da5664ef60d
#
_entry.id   4e35a7dbf832caffe3c60da5664ef60d
#
_cell.length_a   1.000
_cell.length_b   1.000
_cell.length_c   1.000
_cell.angle_alpha   90.00
_cell.angle_beta   90.00
_cell.angle_gamma   90.00
#
_symmetry.space_group_name_H-M   'P 1'
#
loop_
_entity.id
_entity.type
_entity.pdbx_description
1 polymer ?
#
loop_
_entity_poly.entity_id
_entity_poly.type
_entity_poly.pdbx_seq_one_letter_code
_entity_poly.pdbx_strand_id
1 'polypeptide(L)'
;MHEKGFKKVREFVFRGKATEQTYQIDKMKIDFFGQFYRDDYMIQYSYERIESQNYVDENQLSVYLVTLPRVNRTKLISVDGVAVPVPDNAEDILKCIYNEDWRIPNPNWKSNSGKCSKLLPNEYGYQSIK
;
A
#
# COMPACT_ATOMS: atom_id res chain seq x y z
N MET A 1 5.38 19.29 -0.95
CA MET A 1 6.47 18.31 -1.19
C MET A 1 7.48 18.81 -2.21
N HIS A 2 7.06 19.39 -3.33
CA HIS A 2 7.97 19.89 -4.37
C HIS A 2 8.96 20.94 -3.88
N GLU A 3 8.51 21.83 -3.03
CA GLU A 3 9.30 22.97 -2.57
C GLU A 3 10.55 22.60 -1.77
N LYS A 4 10.61 21.38 -1.27
CA LYS A 4 11.74 20.88 -0.46
C LYS A 4 12.57 19.82 -1.16
N GLY A 5 12.52 19.80 -2.50
CA GLY A 5 13.28 18.83 -3.28
C GLY A 5 12.61 17.48 -3.45
N PHE A 6 11.40 17.30 -2.93
CA PHE A 6 10.61 16.09 -3.20
C PHE A 6 9.96 16.19 -4.57
N LYS A 7 10.15 15.17 -5.38
CA LYS A 7 9.59 15.12 -6.73
C LYS A 7 8.72 13.87 -6.87
N LYS A 8 7.49 14.06 -7.34
CA LYS A 8 6.62 12.92 -7.65
C LYS A 8 7.16 12.19 -8.88
N VAL A 9 7.50 10.92 -8.75
CA VAL A 9 8.10 10.11 -9.80
C VAL A 9 7.20 9.01 -10.32
N ARG A 10 6.15 8.65 -9.56
CA ARG A 10 5.20 7.62 -9.99
C ARG A 10 3.85 7.84 -9.30
N GLU A 11 2.81 7.46 -10.00
CA GLU A 11 1.45 7.51 -9.49
C GLU A 11 0.67 6.31 -9.98
N PHE A 12 -0.13 5.73 -9.12
CA PHE A 12 -1.08 4.67 -9.48
C PHE A 12 -2.49 5.22 -9.42
N VAL A 13 -3.27 4.95 -10.45
CA VAL A 13 -4.64 5.42 -10.59
C VAL A 13 -5.57 4.23 -10.77
N PHE A 14 -6.67 4.22 -10.02
CA PHE A 14 -7.72 3.23 -10.13
C PHE A 14 -9.08 3.92 -10.05
N ARG A 15 -9.95 3.60 -10.99
CA ARG A 15 -11.28 4.22 -11.09
C ARG A 15 -11.23 5.75 -11.08
N GLY A 16 -10.23 6.31 -11.78
CA GLY A 16 -10.08 7.76 -11.91
C GLY A 16 -9.49 8.48 -10.70
N LYS A 17 -9.02 7.73 -9.68
CA LYS A 17 -8.45 8.33 -8.47
C LYS A 17 -7.02 7.86 -8.26
N ALA A 18 -6.15 8.78 -7.85
CA ALA A 18 -4.81 8.44 -7.41
C ALA A 18 -4.91 7.70 -6.08
N THR A 19 -4.36 6.49 -6.05
CA THR A 19 -4.42 5.62 -4.85
C THR A 19 -3.06 5.40 -4.22
N GLU A 20 -1.99 5.66 -4.97
CA GLU A 20 -0.63 5.55 -4.47
C GLU A 20 0.23 6.55 -5.23
N GLN A 21 1.15 7.21 -4.52
CA GLN A 21 2.10 8.14 -5.12
C GLN A 21 3.49 7.87 -4.58
N THR A 22 4.49 7.86 -5.45
CA THR A 22 5.90 7.73 -5.07
C THR A 22 6.59 9.07 -5.28
N TYR A 23 7.27 9.53 -4.25
CA TYR A 23 8.10 10.73 -4.29
C TYR A 23 9.56 10.36 -4.11
N GLN A 24 10.43 11.14 -4.67
CA GLN A 24 11.86 10.94 -4.56
C GLN A 24 12.55 12.23 -4.09
N ILE A 25 13.47 12.07 -3.15
CA ILE A 25 14.44 13.10 -2.78
C ILE A 25 15.81 12.43 -2.79
N ASP A 26 16.76 12.99 -3.55
CA ASP A 26 18.07 12.40 -3.77
C ASP A 26 17.92 10.94 -4.24
N LYS A 27 18.45 10.00 -3.48
CA LYS A 27 18.37 8.56 -3.79
C LYS A 27 17.24 7.85 -3.04
N MET A 28 16.51 8.55 -2.19
CA MET A 28 15.46 7.96 -1.36
C MET A 28 14.11 8.08 -2.04
N LYS A 29 13.35 6.99 -2.02
CA LYS A 29 11.96 6.98 -2.48
C LYS A 29 11.02 6.75 -1.30
N ILE A 30 9.90 7.44 -1.33
CA ILE A 30 8.85 7.33 -0.31
C ILE A 30 7.53 7.08 -1.02
N ASP A 31 6.85 6.01 -0.63
CA ASP A 31 5.54 5.67 -1.16
C ASP A 31 4.45 6.11 -0.19
N PHE A 32 3.45 6.79 -0.72
CA PHE A 32 2.26 7.20 0.03
C PHE A 32 1.07 6.42 -0.51
N PHE A 33 0.43 5.67 0.36
CA PHE A 33 -0.75 4.86 0.02
C PHE A 33 -2.01 5.56 0.51
N GLY A 34 -2.98 5.71 -0.37
CA GLY A 34 -4.29 6.21 0.00
C GLY A 34 -5.06 5.15 0.77
N GLN A 35 -5.67 5.55 1.88
CA GLN A 35 -6.56 4.69 2.64
C GLN A 35 -7.93 5.34 2.67
N PHE A 36 -8.95 4.57 2.32
CA PHE A 36 -10.32 5.06 2.21
C PHE A 36 -11.13 4.48 3.35
N TYR A 37 -11.62 5.34 4.22
CA TYR A 37 -12.35 4.92 5.40
C TYR A 37 -13.79 4.56 5.06
N ARG A 38 -14.24 3.49 5.68
CA ARG A 38 -15.63 3.04 5.71
C ARG A 38 -16.09 3.06 7.17
N ASP A 39 -17.26 2.52 7.47
CA ASP A 39 -17.83 2.59 8.83
C ASP A 39 -16.88 2.01 9.88
N ASP A 40 -16.51 0.76 9.76
CA ASP A 40 -15.68 0.07 10.75
C ASP A 40 -14.42 -0.57 10.17
N TYR A 41 -14.11 -0.26 8.91
CA TYR A 41 -12.89 -0.73 8.25
C TYR A 41 -12.35 0.34 7.32
N MET A 42 -11.18 0.10 6.77
CA MET A 42 -10.61 0.93 5.72
C MET A 42 -10.12 0.05 4.58
N ILE A 43 -10.05 0.61 3.38
CA ILE A 43 -9.55 -0.09 2.22
C ILE A 43 -8.33 0.59 1.65
N GLN A 44 -7.47 -0.22 1.07
CA GLN A 44 -6.28 0.22 0.36
C GLN A 44 -6.18 -0.60 -0.92
N TYR A 45 -5.70 0.00 -1.99
CA TYR A 45 -5.48 -0.71 -3.24
C TYR A 45 -4.00 -1.00 -3.41
N SER A 46 -3.69 -2.20 -3.88
CA SER A 46 -2.35 -2.63 -4.19
C SER A 46 -2.31 -3.15 -5.62
N TYR A 47 -1.16 -3.11 -6.25
CA TYR A 47 -1.04 -3.37 -7.69
C TYR A 47 0.02 -4.42 -7.95
N GLU A 48 -0.22 -5.25 -8.95
CA GLU A 48 0.73 -6.26 -9.37
C GLU A 48 0.55 -6.56 -10.86
N ARG A 49 1.66 -6.81 -11.52
CA ARG A 49 1.63 -7.33 -12.88
C ARG A 49 1.79 -8.84 -12.82
N ILE A 50 0.69 -9.55 -13.03
CA ILE A 50 0.65 -11.00 -12.91
C ILE A 50 1.10 -11.61 -14.23
N GLU A 51 2.13 -12.45 -14.21
CA GLU A 51 2.74 -13.02 -15.42
C GLU A 51 1.76 -13.82 -16.29
N SER A 52 0.81 -14.50 -15.65
CA SER A 52 -0.17 -15.34 -16.36
C SER A 52 -1.28 -14.55 -17.05
N GLN A 53 -1.32 -13.25 -16.85
CA GLN A 53 -2.35 -12.40 -17.44
C GLN A 53 -1.81 -11.59 -18.60
N ASN A 54 -2.70 -11.34 -19.60
CA ASN A 54 -2.38 -10.50 -20.73
C ASN A 54 -2.87 -9.07 -20.47
N TYR A 55 -1.99 -8.11 -20.65
CA TYR A 55 -2.31 -6.69 -20.49
C TYR A 55 -2.22 -5.99 -21.85
N VAL A 56 -3.17 -5.11 -22.11
CA VAL A 56 -3.21 -4.34 -23.37
C VAL A 56 -2.21 -3.19 -23.38
N ASP A 57 -1.80 -2.73 -22.19
CA ASP A 57 -0.92 -1.57 -22.03
C ASP A 57 0.18 -1.93 -21.04
N GLU A 58 1.41 -1.48 -21.32
CA GLU A 58 2.54 -1.73 -20.43
C GLU A 58 2.37 -1.09 -19.05
N ASN A 59 1.53 -0.08 -18.93
CA ASN A 59 1.25 0.61 -17.67
C ASN A 59 0.01 0.06 -16.95
N GLN A 60 -0.65 -0.94 -17.50
CA GLN A 60 -1.82 -1.58 -16.92
C GLN A 60 -1.40 -2.61 -15.87
N LEU A 61 -2.09 -2.63 -14.75
CA LEU A 61 -1.78 -3.51 -13.62
C LEU A 61 -3.05 -4.14 -13.07
N SER A 62 -2.92 -5.35 -12.54
CA SER A 62 -4.00 -5.96 -11.75
C SER A 62 -4.08 -5.25 -10.40
N VAL A 63 -5.29 -5.22 -9.85
CA VAL A 63 -5.61 -4.49 -8.62
C VAL A 63 -6.05 -5.47 -7.55
N TYR A 64 -5.44 -5.34 -6.37
CA TYR A 64 -5.87 -6.05 -5.17
C TYR A 64 -6.57 -5.07 -4.24
N LEU A 65 -7.70 -5.48 -3.71
CA LEU A 65 -8.38 -4.76 -2.64
C LEU A 65 -7.90 -5.32 -1.30
N VAL A 66 -7.33 -4.46 -0.48
CA VAL A 66 -6.87 -4.82 0.85
C VAL A 66 -7.82 -4.19 1.85
N THR A 67 -8.54 -5.03 2.61
CA THR A 67 -9.49 -4.58 3.62
C THR A 67 -8.83 -4.69 4.98
N LEU A 68 -8.67 -3.55 5.65
CA LEU A 68 -7.92 -3.44 6.90
C LEU A 68 -8.83 -2.98 8.04
N PRO A 69 -8.50 -3.35 9.30
CA PRO A 69 -9.15 -2.74 10.45
C PRO A 69 -8.97 -1.22 10.43
N ARG A 70 -10.04 -0.49 10.72
CA ARG A 70 -9.99 0.97 10.69
C ARG A 70 -9.09 1.51 11.80
N VAL A 71 -8.26 2.49 11.45
CA VAL A 71 -7.45 3.21 12.43
C VAL A 71 -8.29 4.32 13.03
N ASN A 72 -8.59 4.22 14.32
CA ASN A 72 -9.35 5.23 15.03
C ASN A 72 -8.46 6.10 15.92
N ARG A 73 -7.35 5.55 16.40
CA ARG A 73 -6.43 6.21 17.32
C ARG A 73 -4.99 5.87 16.98
N THR A 74 -4.10 6.71 17.40
CA THR A 74 -2.65 6.44 17.34
C THR A 74 -2.10 6.36 18.75
N LYS A 75 -0.98 5.66 18.89
CA LYS A 75 -0.18 5.62 20.11
C LYS A 75 1.26 5.93 19.74
N LEU A 76 2.03 6.40 20.70
CA LEU A 76 3.45 6.65 20.49
C LEU A 76 4.27 5.44 20.89
N ILE A 77 5.22 5.08 20.04
CA ILE A 77 6.25 4.11 20.36
C ILE A 77 7.61 4.79 20.25
N SER A 78 8.61 4.27 20.96
CA SER A 78 9.97 4.78 20.86
C SER A 78 10.76 3.94 19.86
N VAL A 79 11.36 4.59 18.88
CA VAL A 79 12.26 3.97 17.91
C VAL A 79 13.56 4.76 17.96
N ASP A 80 14.61 4.14 18.45
CA ASP A 80 15.94 4.77 18.61
C ASP A 80 15.87 6.13 19.34
N GLY A 81 15.04 6.20 20.39
CA GLY A 81 14.88 7.42 21.18
C GLY A 81 13.94 8.45 20.59
N VAL A 82 13.33 8.18 19.45
CA VAL A 82 12.37 9.07 18.80
C VAL A 82 10.96 8.55 19.01
N ALA A 83 10.05 9.43 19.45
CA ALA A 83 8.63 9.07 19.57
C ALA A 83 7.98 9.07 18.19
N VAL A 84 7.40 7.92 17.81
CA VAL A 84 6.78 7.73 16.50
C VAL A 84 5.31 7.37 16.71
N PRO A 85 4.36 8.09 16.10
CA PRO A 85 2.96 7.71 16.17
C PRO A 85 2.70 6.52 15.26
N VAL A 86 2.00 5.53 15.80
CA VAL A 86 1.57 4.33 15.05
C VAL A 86 0.09 4.08 15.36
N PRO A 87 -0.64 3.35 14.49
CA PRO A 87 -1.99 2.94 14.82
C PRO A 87 -2.03 2.15 16.13
N ASP A 88 -3.02 2.39 16.97
CA ASP A 88 -3.15 1.62 18.22
C ASP A 88 -3.50 0.15 17.97
N ASN A 89 -4.07 -0.15 16.81
CA ASN A 89 -4.37 -1.50 16.33
C ASN A 89 -3.35 -2.00 15.29
N ALA A 90 -2.09 -1.55 15.38
CA ALA A 90 -1.07 -1.88 14.40
C ALA A 90 -0.85 -3.38 14.23
N GLU A 91 -0.93 -4.17 15.31
CA GLU A 91 -0.76 -5.62 15.22
C GLU A 91 -1.86 -6.29 14.40
N ASP A 92 -3.10 -5.84 14.55
CA ASP A 92 -4.21 -6.38 13.75
C ASP A 92 -4.02 -6.06 12.26
N ILE A 93 -3.52 -4.87 11.96
CA ILE A 93 -3.20 -4.48 10.58
C ILE A 93 -2.08 -5.36 10.02
N LEU A 94 -1.02 -5.59 10.80
CA LEU A 94 0.08 -6.45 10.36
C LEU A 94 -0.37 -7.88 10.12
N LYS A 95 -1.25 -8.41 10.95
CA LYS A 95 -1.84 -9.75 10.74
C LYS A 95 -2.68 -9.81 9.47
N CYS A 96 -3.38 -8.75 9.14
CA CYS A 96 -4.11 -8.65 7.88
C CYS A 96 -3.18 -8.68 6.66
N ILE A 97 -2.09 -7.94 6.71
CA ILE A 97 -1.18 -7.78 5.57
C ILE A 97 -0.26 -9.00 5.44
N TYR A 98 0.27 -9.50 6.56
CA TYR A 98 1.34 -10.52 6.58
C TYR A 98 0.94 -11.85 7.22
N ASN A 99 -0.31 -12.02 7.61
CA ASN A 99 -0.86 -13.19 8.31
C ASN A 99 -0.44 -13.27 9.79
N GLU A 100 -0.92 -14.30 10.49
CA GLU A 100 -0.75 -14.42 11.94
C GLU A 100 0.72 -14.54 12.40
N ASP A 101 1.56 -15.08 11.52
CA ASP A 101 2.99 -15.28 11.80
C ASP A 101 3.86 -14.10 11.35
N TRP A 102 3.31 -12.90 11.30
CA TRP A 102 4.00 -11.71 10.79
C TRP A 102 5.31 -11.38 11.52
N ARG A 103 5.49 -11.86 12.76
CA ARG A 103 6.73 -11.65 13.51
C ARG A 103 7.86 -12.54 13.08
N ILE A 104 7.57 -13.58 12.31
CA ILE A 104 8.56 -14.54 11.84
C ILE A 104 9.02 -14.14 10.45
N PRO A 105 10.30 -13.77 10.26
CA PRO A 105 10.80 -13.41 8.94
C PRO A 105 10.56 -14.53 7.94
N ASN A 106 10.00 -14.18 6.80
CA ASN A 106 9.76 -15.12 5.71
C ASN A 106 10.40 -14.60 4.42
N PRO A 107 11.57 -15.13 4.02
CA PRO A 107 12.26 -14.66 2.82
C PRO A 107 11.50 -14.99 1.53
N ASN A 108 10.51 -15.86 1.59
CA ASN A 108 9.70 -16.23 0.44
C ASN A 108 8.34 -15.51 0.40
N TRP A 109 8.18 -14.48 1.22
CA TRP A 109 6.94 -13.70 1.24
C TRP A 109 6.70 -13.04 -0.11
N LYS A 110 5.46 -13.14 -0.59
CA LYS A 110 5.02 -12.48 -1.82
C LYS A 110 3.99 -11.41 -1.48
N SER A 111 4.13 -10.25 -2.10
CA SER A 111 3.17 -9.16 -1.97
C SER A 111 1.77 -9.65 -2.34
N ASN A 112 0.77 -9.10 -1.66
CA ASN A 112 -0.65 -9.39 -1.89
C ASN A 112 -1.08 -10.83 -1.54
N SER A 113 -0.25 -11.59 -0.83
CA SER A 113 -0.60 -12.94 -0.36
C SER A 113 -1.18 -12.97 1.05
N GLY A 114 -1.36 -11.81 1.69
CA GLY A 114 -2.00 -11.72 3.00
C GLY A 114 -3.50 -12.05 2.94
N LYS A 115 -4.05 -12.48 4.06
CA LYS A 115 -5.45 -12.92 4.15
C LYS A 115 -6.47 -11.83 3.85
N CYS A 116 -6.08 -10.57 3.98
CA CYS A 116 -6.97 -9.42 3.75
C CYS A 116 -6.87 -8.85 2.34
N SER A 117 -6.06 -9.43 1.48
CA SER A 117 -5.90 -9.01 0.09
C SER A 117 -6.74 -9.87 -0.83
N LYS A 118 -7.45 -9.25 -1.74
CA LYS A 118 -8.30 -9.93 -2.71
C LYS A 118 -8.11 -9.34 -4.09
N LEU A 119 -7.79 -10.19 -5.07
CA LEU A 119 -7.71 -9.76 -6.46
C LEU A 119 -9.09 -9.32 -6.95
N LEU A 120 -9.15 -8.17 -7.62
CA LEU A 120 -10.35 -7.70 -8.32
C LEU A 120 -10.27 -8.21 -9.77
N PRO A 121 -11.04 -9.24 -10.13
CA PRO A 121 -10.97 -9.81 -11.48
C PRO A 121 -11.52 -8.82 -12.50
N ASN A 122 -10.85 -8.74 -13.66
CA ASN A 122 -11.28 -7.90 -14.79
C ASN A 122 -11.33 -6.40 -14.46
N GLU A 123 -10.65 -5.96 -13.42
CA GLU A 123 -10.46 -4.54 -13.12
C GLU A 123 -8.97 -4.24 -13.10
N TYR A 124 -8.60 -3.07 -13.61
CA TYR A 124 -7.21 -2.72 -13.80
C TYR A 124 -6.94 -1.29 -13.34
N GLY A 125 -5.76 -1.10 -12.77
CA GLY A 125 -5.22 0.21 -12.49
C GLY A 125 -4.11 0.54 -13.47
N TYR A 126 -3.65 1.77 -13.42
CA TYR A 126 -2.63 2.27 -14.33
C TYR A 126 -1.56 3.01 -13.55
N GLN A 127 -0.30 2.80 -13.93
CA GLN A 127 0.79 3.57 -13.39
C GLN A 127 1.23 4.64 -14.39
N SER A 128 1.64 5.78 -13.85
CA SER A 128 2.25 6.87 -14.58
C SER A 128 3.63 7.12 -13.98
N ILE A 129 4.69 7.04 -14.79
CA ILE A 129 6.07 7.22 -14.36
C ILE A 129 6.61 8.51 -14.97
N LYS A 130 7.25 9.30 -14.14
CA LYS A 130 7.85 10.58 -14.56
C LYS A 130 9.37 10.57 -14.44
#